data_4b4cf9bf145cf3cf86555fd3a68ba9f5
#
_entry.id   4b4cf9bf145cf3cf86555fd3a68ba9f5
#
_cell.length_a   1.000
_cell.length_b   1.000
_cell.length_c   1.000
_cell.angle_alpha   90.00
_cell.angle_beta   90.00
_cell.angle_gamma   90.00
#
_symmetry.space_group_name_H-M   'P 1'
#
loop_
_entity.id
_entity.type
_entity.pdbx_description
1 polymer ?
#
loop_
_entity_poly.entity_id
_entity_poly.type
_entity_poly.pdbx_seq_one_letter_code
_entity_poly.pdbx_strand_id
1 'polypeptide(L)'
;MRPLSLLLGSILAAALVGACFSERVGGSSSTITPGVDCNVPLSVIDSGNVVVAIHNFAFQHDSILIRPGRTVTWVNCESAGTEGHTTTSDQAAWDSPTLQPGERFSFTFTTGGTYPYHCKPHPFMVGKVIVSVTP
;
A
#
# COMPACT_ATOMS: atom_id res chain seq x y z
N MET A 1 -11.64 -29.40 -85.09
CA MET A 1 -11.41 -28.16 -84.34
C MET A 1 -11.72 -28.48 -82.89
N ARG A 2 -10.71 -28.60 -82.06
CA ARG A 2 -10.83 -29.08 -80.68
C ARG A 2 -10.68 -27.91 -79.71
N PRO A 3 -11.52 -27.78 -78.71
CA PRO A 3 -11.37 -26.75 -77.72
C PRO A 3 -10.33 -27.18 -76.64
N LEU A 4 -9.58 -26.23 -76.22
CA LEU A 4 -8.52 -26.26 -75.25
C LEU A 4 -9.12 -26.23 -73.82
N SER A 5 -8.82 -27.29 -73.06
CA SER A 5 -9.24 -27.37 -71.65
C SER A 5 -8.33 -26.54 -70.77
N LEU A 6 -8.89 -25.59 -70.09
CA LEU A 6 -8.23 -24.80 -69.03
C LEU A 6 -8.37 -25.53 -67.71
N LEU A 7 -7.24 -25.94 -67.15
CA LEU A 7 -7.16 -26.47 -65.79
C LEU A 7 -7.12 -25.32 -64.81
N LEU A 8 -8.16 -25.19 -64.00
CA LEU A 8 -8.18 -24.30 -62.84
C LEU A 8 -7.36 -24.93 -61.71
N GLY A 9 -6.25 -24.35 -61.43
CA GLY A 9 -5.49 -24.69 -60.22
C GLY A 9 -6.13 -24.01 -59.00
N SER A 10 -6.63 -24.81 -58.06
CA SER A 10 -7.09 -24.32 -56.78
C SER A 10 -5.92 -24.03 -55.87
N ILE A 11 -5.71 -22.78 -55.58
CA ILE A 11 -4.74 -22.32 -54.58
C ILE A 11 -5.44 -22.41 -53.21
N LEU A 12 -5.06 -23.38 -52.41
CA LEU A 12 -5.50 -23.53 -51.04
C LEU A 12 -4.70 -22.52 -50.18
N ALA A 13 -5.33 -21.42 -49.83
CA ALA A 13 -4.77 -20.47 -48.87
C ALA A 13 -4.93 -21.02 -47.44
N ALA A 14 -3.86 -21.50 -46.86
CA ALA A 14 -3.81 -21.84 -45.43
C ALA A 14 -3.80 -20.57 -44.61
N ALA A 15 -4.91 -20.21 -44.01
CA ALA A 15 -5.00 -19.17 -43.01
C ALA A 15 -4.38 -19.69 -41.70
N LEU A 16 -3.16 -19.21 -41.42
CA LEU A 16 -2.54 -19.31 -40.09
C LEU A 16 -3.32 -18.44 -39.12
N VAL A 17 -4.24 -19.03 -38.37
CA VAL A 17 -4.86 -18.41 -37.21
C VAL A 17 -3.81 -18.37 -36.11
N GLY A 18 -3.12 -17.22 -36.00
CA GLY A 18 -2.29 -16.90 -34.87
C GLY A 18 -3.19 -16.78 -33.64
N ALA A 19 -3.27 -17.84 -32.85
CA ALA A 19 -3.84 -17.79 -31.51
C ALA A 19 -2.91 -16.89 -30.66
N CYS A 20 -3.25 -15.61 -30.50
CA CYS A 20 -2.73 -14.80 -29.42
C CYS A 20 -3.22 -15.43 -28.13
N PHE A 21 -2.39 -16.28 -27.54
CA PHE A 21 -2.54 -16.74 -26.19
C PHE A 21 -2.28 -15.52 -25.29
N SER A 22 -3.32 -14.77 -25.00
CA SER A 22 -3.30 -13.76 -23.97
C SER A 22 -3.21 -14.51 -22.64
N GLU A 23 -2.01 -14.66 -22.12
CA GLU A 23 -1.84 -15.06 -20.74
C GLU A 23 -2.56 -14.05 -19.87
N ARG A 24 -3.74 -14.43 -19.45
CA ARG A 24 -4.48 -13.77 -18.40
C ARG A 24 -3.71 -14.04 -17.12
N VAL A 25 -2.66 -13.23 -16.86
CA VAL A 25 -2.16 -13.07 -15.52
C VAL A 25 -3.36 -12.69 -14.68
N GLY A 26 -3.77 -13.60 -13.80
CA GLY A 26 -4.83 -13.38 -12.83
C GLY A 26 -4.42 -12.24 -11.90
N GLY A 27 -4.41 -11.02 -12.42
CA GLY A 27 -4.41 -9.83 -11.63
C GLY A 27 -5.76 -9.79 -10.95
N SER A 28 -5.78 -10.10 -9.66
CA SER A 28 -6.84 -9.66 -8.78
C SER A 28 -7.03 -8.18 -9.07
N SER A 29 -8.12 -7.83 -9.72
CA SER A 29 -8.48 -6.44 -9.97
C SER A 29 -8.89 -5.86 -8.63
N SER A 30 -7.88 -5.53 -7.82
CA SER A 30 -8.08 -4.58 -6.73
C SER A 30 -8.45 -3.29 -7.43
N THR A 31 -9.71 -2.93 -7.35
CA THR A 31 -10.18 -1.60 -7.68
C THR A 31 -9.31 -0.66 -6.86
N ILE A 32 -8.32 -0.03 -7.50
CA ILE A 32 -7.50 0.99 -6.88
C ILE A 32 -8.43 2.20 -6.75
N THR A 33 -9.18 2.24 -5.67
CA THR A 33 -9.60 3.51 -5.11
C THR A 33 -8.29 4.26 -4.83
N PRO A 34 -8.12 5.52 -5.27
CA PRO A 34 -6.95 6.30 -4.89
C PRO A 34 -7.08 6.59 -3.39
N GLY A 35 -6.70 5.66 -2.57
CA GLY A 35 -6.87 5.67 -1.13
C GLY A 35 -6.17 4.47 -0.56
N VAL A 36 -5.12 4.71 0.11
CA VAL A 36 -4.57 3.95 1.22
C VAL A 36 -4.49 2.45 0.99
N ASP A 37 -3.31 2.03 0.63
CA ASP A 37 -2.96 0.61 0.65
C ASP A 37 -2.84 0.16 2.13
N CYS A 38 -3.94 -0.39 2.66
CA CYS A 38 -4.00 -0.93 4.02
C CYS A 38 -3.32 -2.30 4.13
N ASN A 39 -2.83 -2.83 3.02
CA ASN A 39 -2.06 -4.07 2.98
C ASN A 39 -0.57 -3.74 2.87
N VAL A 40 -0.03 -3.08 3.89
CA VAL A 40 1.37 -2.65 3.89
C VAL A 40 2.25 -3.74 4.52
N PRO A 41 3.05 -4.45 3.74
CA PRO A 41 4.06 -5.33 4.32
C PRO A 41 5.17 -4.49 4.99
N LEU A 42 5.67 -4.96 6.15
CA LEU A 42 6.80 -4.36 6.88
C LEU A 42 8.09 -4.16 6.06
N SER A 43 8.16 -4.68 4.85
CA SER A 43 9.35 -4.62 4.00
C SER A 43 9.66 -3.22 3.43
N VAL A 44 8.88 -2.20 3.78
CA VAL A 44 9.09 -0.82 3.32
C VAL A 44 10.07 -0.03 4.20
N ILE A 45 10.74 -0.69 5.16
CA ILE A 45 11.71 -0.05 6.07
C ILE A 45 12.88 0.64 5.31
N ASP A 46 13.12 0.28 4.07
CA ASP A 46 14.26 0.79 3.29
C ASP A 46 13.92 1.83 2.21
N SER A 47 12.65 2.11 1.93
CA SER A 47 12.22 3.00 0.84
C SER A 47 11.97 4.46 1.21
N GLY A 48 12.40 4.91 2.38
CA GLY A 48 12.27 6.31 2.80
C GLY A 48 11.00 6.65 3.60
N ASN A 49 9.92 5.92 3.38
CA ASN A 49 8.65 6.11 4.10
C ASN A 49 8.24 4.80 4.77
N VAL A 50 7.88 4.88 6.04
CA VAL A 50 7.34 3.76 6.81
C VAL A 50 5.85 3.99 7.02
N VAL A 51 5.04 2.98 6.74
CA VAL A 51 3.59 3.08 6.93
C VAL A 51 3.17 2.23 8.13
N VAL A 52 2.36 2.81 9.01
CA VAL A 52 1.71 2.15 10.15
C VAL A 52 0.22 2.16 9.89
N ALA A 53 -0.38 0.99 9.73
CA ALA A 53 -1.82 0.88 9.62
C ALA A 53 -2.48 0.96 11.02
N ILE A 54 -3.62 1.64 11.11
CA ILE A 54 -4.51 1.62 12.26
C ILE A 54 -5.65 0.69 11.88
N HIS A 55 -5.75 -0.46 12.55
CA HIS A 55 -6.78 -1.45 12.25
C HIS A 55 -7.12 -2.29 13.47
N ASN A 56 -8.39 -2.61 13.65
CA ASN A 56 -8.91 -3.34 14.82
C ASN A 56 -8.49 -2.67 16.14
N PHE A 57 -8.61 -1.35 16.22
CA PHE A 57 -8.23 -0.55 17.40
C PHE A 57 -6.79 -0.80 17.87
N ALA A 58 -5.88 -0.96 16.92
CA ALA A 58 -4.45 -1.15 17.19
C ALA A 58 -3.59 -0.48 16.11
N PHE A 59 -2.40 -0.04 16.49
CA PHE A 59 -1.36 0.30 15.54
C PHE A 59 -0.69 -0.99 15.07
N GLN A 60 -0.80 -1.29 13.78
CA GLN A 60 -0.15 -2.45 13.20
C GLN A 60 1.33 -2.16 13.05
N HIS A 61 2.16 -2.97 13.73
CA HIS A 61 3.53 -2.68 14.11
C HIS A 61 3.58 -1.54 15.15
N ASP A 62 3.18 -1.90 16.36
CA ASP A 62 3.22 -1.03 17.52
C ASP A 62 4.64 -0.52 17.87
N SER A 63 5.67 -1.19 17.37
CA SER A 63 7.07 -0.80 17.52
C SER A 63 7.79 -0.83 16.18
N ILE A 64 8.28 0.32 15.72
CA ILE A 64 9.04 0.46 14.48
C ILE A 64 10.40 1.08 14.74
N LEU A 65 11.42 0.61 14.00
CA LEU A 65 12.78 1.13 14.03
C LEU A 65 13.09 1.83 12.70
N ILE A 66 13.50 3.08 12.76
CA ILE A 66 13.82 3.89 11.59
C ILE A 66 15.15 4.63 11.77
N ARG A 67 15.65 5.22 10.69
CA ARG A 67 16.79 6.14 10.71
C ARG A 67 16.32 7.60 10.77
N PRO A 68 17.16 8.53 11.28
CA PRO A 68 16.87 9.96 11.16
C PRO A 68 16.63 10.39 9.71
N GLY A 69 15.73 11.34 9.52
CA GLY A 69 15.29 11.82 8.20
C GLY A 69 14.16 11.01 7.56
N ARG A 70 13.72 9.91 8.19
CA ARG A 70 12.61 9.10 7.69
C ARG A 70 11.26 9.66 8.11
N THR A 71 10.27 9.44 7.24
CA THR A 71 8.89 9.82 7.49
C THR A 71 8.07 8.58 7.84
N VAL A 72 7.29 8.66 8.91
CA VAL A 72 6.27 7.67 9.25
C VAL A 72 4.92 8.22 8.84
N THR A 73 4.12 7.39 8.18
CA THR A 73 2.76 7.69 7.78
C THR A 73 1.80 6.73 8.47
N TRP A 74 0.94 7.23 9.32
CA TRP A 74 -0.16 6.48 9.91
C TRP A 74 -1.38 6.58 9.00
N VAL A 75 -2.06 5.46 8.83
CA VAL A 75 -3.20 5.35 7.95
C VAL A 75 -4.34 4.66 8.68
N ASN A 76 -5.51 5.28 8.77
CA ASN A 76 -6.67 4.62 9.35
C ASN A 76 -7.27 3.63 8.33
N CYS A 77 -7.10 2.34 8.62
CA CYS A 77 -7.54 1.21 7.82
C CYS A 77 -8.78 0.52 8.41
N GLU A 78 -9.47 1.17 9.32
CA GLU A 78 -10.76 0.67 9.80
C GLU A 78 -11.82 0.69 8.70
N SER A 79 -12.86 -0.10 8.88
CA SER A 79 -14.00 -0.10 7.97
C SER A 79 -14.74 1.24 8.00
N ALA A 80 -15.36 1.61 6.89
CA ALA A 80 -16.20 2.81 6.83
C ALA A 80 -17.30 2.78 7.90
N GLY A 81 -17.47 3.89 8.62
CA GLY A 81 -18.45 4.03 9.70
C GLY A 81 -17.94 3.61 11.08
N THR A 82 -16.68 3.18 11.22
CA THR A 82 -16.02 3.02 12.50
C THR A 82 -15.52 4.36 13.05
N GLU A 83 -15.11 4.36 14.32
CA GLU A 83 -14.61 5.56 14.98
C GLU A 83 -13.26 6.03 14.40
N GLY A 84 -13.02 7.33 14.48
CA GLY A 84 -11.76 7.93 14.11
C GLY A 84 -10.67 7.72 15.17
N HIS A 85 -9.42 7.73 14.74
CA HIS A 85 -8.25 7.55 15.59
C HIS A 85 -7.30 8.74 15.49
N THR A 86 -6.47 8.92 16.51
CA THR A 86 -5.34 9.86 16.45
C THR A 86 -4.03 9.10 16.60
N THR A 87 -2.95 9.76 16.22
CA THR A 87 -1.59 9.38 16.59
C THR A 87 -0.96 10.59 17.28
N THR A 88 -0.72 10.46 18.57
CA THR A 88 -0.33 11.57 19.43
C THR A 88 0.91 11.18 20.24
N SER A 89 2.00 11.91 20.06
CA SER A 89 3.24 11.69 20.81
C SER A 89 3.06 11.98 22.30
N ASP A 90 3.51 11.08 23.17
CA ASP A 90 3.52 11.30 24.64
C ASP A 90 4.50 12.41 25.05
N GLN A 91 5.43 12.76 24.17
CA GLN A 91 6.45 13.79 24.35
C GLN A 91 6.16 15.06 23.55
N ALA A 92 4.94 15.22 23.06
CA ALA A 92 4.49 16.38 22.27
C ALA A 92 5.32 16.65 20.99
N ALA A 93 5.94 15.61 20.41
CA ALA A 93 6.68 15.76 19.15
C ALA A 93 5.73 15.94 17.96
N TRP A 94 4.55 15.33 18.00
CA TRP A 94 3.45 15.52 17.03
C TRP A 94 2.11 15.26 17.68
N ASP A 95 1.06 15.74 17.02
CA ASP A 95 -0.33 15.52 17.39
C ASP A 95 -1.16 15.54 16.10
N SER A 96 -1.68 14.38 15.68
CA SER A 96 -2.50 14.33 14.48
C SER A 96 -3.91 14.85 14.76
N PRO A 97 -4.63 15.33 13.72
CA PRO A 97 -6.08 15.41 13.80
C PRO A 97 -6.68 14.02 13.96
N THR A 98 -7.99 13.96 14.23
CA THR A 98 -8.72 12.69 14.17
C THR A 98 -8.73 12.19 12.71
N LEU A 99 -8.20 11.02 12.50
CA LEU A 99 -8.15 10.35 11.20
C LEU A 99 -9.39 9.47 11.05
N GLN A 100 -10.27 9.81 10.13
CA GLN A 100 -11.38 8.95 9.74
C GLN A 100 -10.89 7.76 8.91
N PRO A 101 -11.68 6.68 8.74
CA PRO A 101 -11.32 5.58 7.86
C PRO A 101 -10.87 6.06 6.48
N GLY A 102 -9.69 5.65 6.05
CA GLY A 102 -9.03 6.07 4.81
C GLY A 102 -8.14 7.31 4.93
N GLU A 103 -8.21 8.08 6.02
CA GLU A 103 -7.36 9.25 6.22
C GLU A 103 -5.98 8.86 6.75
N ARG A 104 -5.02 9.78 6.57
CA ARG A 104 -3.62 9.60 6.93
C ARG A 104 -3.00 10.83 7.56
N PHE A 105 -1.96 10.60 8.35
CA PHE A 105 -1.10 11.62 8.91
C PHE A 105 0.35 11.19 8.78
N SER A 106 1.26 12.13 8.54
CA SER A 106 2.69 11.84 8.37
C SER A 106 3.53 12.76 9.24
N PHE A 107 4.61 12.21 9.80
CA PHE A 107 5.60 12.96 10.56
C PHE A 107 7.03 12.51 10.20
N THR A 108 7.95 13.46 10.03
CA THR A 108 9.36 13.21 9.71
C THR A 108 10.22 13.29 10.96
N PHE A 109 10.96 12.22 11.25
CA PHE A 109 11.82 12.10 12.43
C PHE A 109 13.26 12.49 12.07
N THR A 110 13.72 13.64 12.53
CA THR A 110 15.08 14.13 12.25
C THR A 110 16.07 13.85 13.38
N THR A 111 15.59 13.60 14.58
CA THR A 111 16.42 13.41 15.79
C THR A 111 16.33 11.97 16.29
N GLY A 112 17.47 11.39 16.69
CA GLY A 112 17.50 10.07 17.32
C GLY A 112 16.78 10.06 18.65
N GLY A 113 16.10 8.97 18.98
CA GLY A 113 15.36 8.82 20.23
C GLY A 113 14.27 7.77 20.16
N THR A 114 13.58 7.58 21.26
CA THR A 114 12.37 6.73 21.32
C THR A 114 11.17 7.63 21.55
N TYR A 115 10.18 7.51 20.70
CA TYR A 115 8.98 8.34 20.67
C TYR A 115 7.76 7.45 20.92
N PRO A 116 7.33 7.25 22.18
CA PRO A 116 6.06 6.62 22.48
C PRO A 116 4.90 7.51 22.04
N TYR A 117 3.80 6.87 21.65
CA TYR A 117 2.59 7.55 21.23
C TYR A 117 1.34 6.72 21.50
N HIS A 118 0.20 7.37 21.50
CA HIS A 118 -1.10 6.75 21.75
C HIS A 118 -2.20 7.35 20.88
N CYS A 119 -3.37 6.71 20.90
CA CYS A 119 -4.61 7.26 20.37
C CYS A 119 -5.38 7.98 21.48
N LYS A 120 -5.69 9.27 21.35
CA LYS A 120 -6.40 10.06 22.38
C LYS A 120 -7.77 9.48 22.76
N PRO A 121 -8.67 9.16 21.77
CA PRO A 121 -9.96 8.56 22.13
C PRO A 121 -9.85 7.13 22.67
N HIS A 122 -8.75 6.41 22.39
CA HIS A 122 -8.55 5.01 22.77
C HIS A 122 -7.17 4.84 23.43
N PRO A 123 -6.97 5.25 24.70
CA PRO A 123 -5.65 5.29 25.35
C PRO A 123 -4.95 3.94 25.48
N PHE A 124 -5.66 2.83 25.30
CA PHE A 124 -5.07 1.49 25.25
C PHE A 124 -4.34 1.20 23.93
N MET A 125 -4.61 1.97 22.88
CA MET A 125 -3.90 1.92 21.62
C MET A 125 -2.58 2.68 21.77
N VAL A 126 -1.49 1.96 21.90
CA VAL A 126 -0.15 2.52 22.12
C VAL A 126 0.82 2.02 21.06
N GLY A 127 1.84 2.82 20.77
CA GLY A 127 2.92 2.46 19.88
C GLY A 127 4.20 3.23 20.20
N LYS A 128 5.29 2.91 19.52
CA LYS A 128 6.55 3.64 19.63
C LYS A 128 7.32 3.66 18.32
N VAL A 129 7.95 4.78 18.04
CA VAL A 129 8.93 4.93 16.97
C VAL A 129 10.31 5.03 17.60
N ILE A 130 11.22 4.15 17.19
CA ILE A 130 12.62 4.16 17.61
C ILE A 130 13.44 4.72 16.45
N VAL A 131 14.09 5.85 16.66
CA VAL A 131 14.95 6.50 15.67
C VAL A 131 16.40 6.26 16.07
N SER A 132 17.11 5.42 15.32
CA SER A 132 18.49 5.03 15.63
C SER A 132 19.44 5.41 14.51
N VAL A 133 20.58 5.99 14.86
CA VAL A 133 21.70 6.28 13.95
C VAL A 133 22.61 5.06 13.75
N THR A 134 22.47 4.05 14.60
CA THR A 134 23.29 2.82 14.56
C THR A 134 22.60 1.80 13.67
N PRO A 135 23.34 1.09 12.79
CA PRO A 135 22.81 0.01 11.98
C PRO A 135 22.36 -1.19 12.80
#